data_464253c537ef9d57fb9a4affd07b8f04
#
_entry.id   464253c537ef9d57fb9a4affd07b8f04
#
_cell.length_a   1.000
_cell.length_b   1.000
_cell.length_c   1.000
_cell.angle_alpha   90.00
_cell.angle_beta   90.00
_cell.angle_gamma   90.00
#
_symmetry.space_group_name_H-M   'P 1'
#
loop_
_entity.id
_entity.type
_entity.pdbx_description
1 polymer ?
#
loop_
_entity_poly.entity_id
_entity_poly.type
_entity_poly.pdbx_seq_one_letter_code
_entity_poly.pdbx_strand_id
1 'polypeptide(L)'
;MGKNLDVNKPWNIDVYGNNISIGENVHIRTSKNLITQLCSWNKNNCDGVIKIGDNVLISPGVRIISAKEIIIKSNVMIASNVYISDSDWHGIYDRVNTPGLSQNITI
;
A
#
# COMPACT_ATOMS: atom_id res chain seq x y z
N MET A 1 1.16 7.75 -12.65
CA MET A 1 -0.01 6.87 -12.52
C MET A 1 -0.37 6.30 -13.88
N GLY A 2 -0.92 5.11 -13.92
CA GLY A 2 -1.31 4.46 -15.16
C GLY A 2 -2.56 5.03 -15.78
N LYS A 3 -2.85 4.60 -17.00
CA LYS A 3 -4.07 4.96 -17.71
C LYS A 3 -5.26 4.21 -17.13
N ASN A 4 -6.44 4.82 -17.25
CA ASN A 4 -7.71 4.23 -16.79
C ASN A 4 -7.72 3.89 -15.30
N LEU A 5 -7.02 4.68 -14.50
CA LEU A 5 -7.15 4.59 -13.06
C LEU A 5 -8.55 5.04 -12.65
N ASP A 6 -9.26 4.19 -11.93
CA ASP A 6 -10.63 4.45 -11.49
C ASP A 6 -10.69 4.39 -9.96
N VAL A 7 -10.88 5.55 -9.35
CA VAL A 7 -11.03 5.67 -7.90
C VAL A 7 -12.40 6.26 -7.60
N ASN A 8 -13.29 5.46 -7.00
CA ASN A 8 -14.56 6.00 -6.57
C ASN A 8 -14.40 6.76 -5.26
N LYS A 9 -14.99 7.93 -5.16
CA LYS A 9 -14.91 8.79 -3.97
C LYS A 9 -13.45 9.02 -3.54
N PRO A 10 -12.65 9.71 -4.35
CA PRO A 10 -11.21 9.86 -4.07
C PRO A 10 -10.90 10.60 -2.76
N TRP A 11 -11.86 11.28 -2.16
CA TRP A 11 -11.68 11.90 -0.86
C TRP A 11 -11.63 10.90 0.31
N ASN A 12 -11.94 9.63 0.06
CA ASN A 12 -11.84 8.56 1.06
C ASN A 12 -10.61 7.69 0.89
N ILE A 13 -9.62 8.13 0.11
CA ILE A 13 -8.34 7.44 -0.02
C ILE A 13 -7.22 8.31 0.55
N ASP A 14 -6.35 7.70 1.34
CA ASP A 14 -5.13 8.32 1.84
C ASP A 14 -3.93 7.81 1.06
N VAL A 15 -3.20 8.70 0.41
CA VAL A 15 -1.99 8.36 -0.32
C VAL A 15 -0.84 9.20 0.23
N TYR A 16 0.17 8.54 0.79
CA TYR A 16 1.35 9.20 1.32
C TYR A 16 2.61 8.68 0.67
N GLY A 17 3.55 9.58 0.44
CA GLY A 17 4.87 9.23 -0.09
C GLY A 17 4.97 9.44 -1.58
N ASN A 18 6.20 9.33 -2.08
CA ASN A 18 6.53 9.68 -3.47
C ASN A 18 6.82 8.46 -4.35
N ASN A 19 6.91 7.27 -3.77
CA ASN A 19 7.37 6.08 -4.47
C ASN A 19 6.23 5.08 -4.68
N ILE A 20 5.10 5.58 -5.16
CA ILE A 20 3.93 4.75 -5.46
C ILE A 20 3.70 4.78 -6.96
N SER A 21 3.80 3.61 -7.59
CA SER A 21 3.54 3.43 -9.02
C SER A 21 2.29 2.58 -9.20
N ILE A 22 1.40 3.04 -10.07
CA ILE A 22 0.13 2.36 -10.33
C ILE A 22 0.04 2.09 -11.83
N GLY A 23 -0.22 0.85 -12.20
CA GLY A 23 -0.35 0.44 -13.59
C GLY A 23 -1.66 0.87 -14.25
N GLU A 24 -1.99 0.24 -15.37
CA GLU A 24 -3.18 0.56 -16.14
C GLU A 24 -4.39 -0.24 -15.65
N ASN A 25 -5.58 0.34 -15.81
CA ASN A 25 -6.87 -0.30 -15.47
C ASN A 25 -6.93 -0.75 -14.01
N VAL A 26 -6.40 0.05 -13.11
CA VAL A 26 -6.50 -0.20 -11.68
C VAL A 26 -7.77 0.43 -11.14
N HIS A 27 -8.53 -0.36 -10.39
CA HIS A 27 -9.76 0.10 -9.76
C HIS A 27 -9.58 0.11 -8.26
N ILE A 28 -9.67 1.29 -7.65
CA ILE A 28 -9.57 1.46 -6.21
C ILE A 28 -10.97 1.84 -5.71
N ARG A 29 -11.51 1.00 -4.82
CA ARG A 29 -12.82 1.22 -4.23
C ARG A 29 -12.66 1.73 -2.81
N THR A 30 -13.46 2.71 -2.46
CA THR A 30 -13.46 3.31 -1.14
C THR A 30 -14.88 3.40 -0.63
N SER A 31 -15.05 3.54 0.68
CA SER A 31 -16.36 3.83 1.25
C SER A 31 -16.22 4.81 2.41
N LYS A 32 -17.36 5.37 2.85
CA LYS A 32 -17.39 6.38 3.89
C LYS A 32 -16.72 5.89 5.19
N ASN A 33 -16.92 4.62 5.53
CA ASN A 33 -16.45 4.07 6.79
C ASN A 33 -15.21 3.18 6.65
N LEU A 34 -14.73 2.97 5.42
CA LEU A 34 -13.59 2.10 5.14
C LEU A 34 -12.62 2.83 4.22
N ILE A 35 -11.74 3.61 4.82
CA ILE A 35 -10.75 4.40 4.07
C ILE A 35 -9.69 3.46 3.53
N THR A 36 -9.40 3.58 2.23
CA THR A 36 -8.31 2.86 1.58
C THR A 36 -7.03 3.69 1.71
N GLN A 37 -5.94 3.05 2.10
CA GLN A 37 -4.69 3.74 2.36
C GLN A 37 -3.52 3.12 1.60
N LEU A 38 -2.77 3.98 0.91
CA LEU A 38 -1.49 3.61 0.27
C LEU A 38 -0.43 4.52 0.88
N CYS A 39 0.56 3.92 1.55
CA CYS A 39 1.58 4.70 2.25
C CYS A 39 2.97 4.15 1.96
N SER A 40 3.84 4.97 1.40
CA SER A 40 5.26 4.65 1.26
C SER A 40 6.04 5.50 2.26
N TRP A 41 6.63 4.83 3.25
CA TRP A 41 7.36 5.50 4.31
C TRP A 41 8.79 5.85 3.89
N ASN A 42 9.22 7.02 4.31
CA ASN A 42 10.61 7.44 4.21
C ASN A 42 11.11 7.73 5.63
N LYS A 43 11.68 6.71 6.28
CA LYS A 43 12.14 6.83 7.66
C LYS A 43 13.32 5.89 7.89
N ASN A 44 14.30 6.33 8.67
CA ASN A 44 15.47 5.53 9.05
C ASN A 44 16.24 4.98 7.85
N ASN A 45 16.45 5.81 6.83
CA ASN A 45 17.13 5.44 5.58
C ASN A 45 16.39 4.35 4.78
N CYS A 46 15.11 4.16 5.06
CA CYS A 46 14.26 3.27 4.29
C CYS A 46 13.33 4.10 3.41
N ASP A 47 13.40 3.88 2.09
CA ASP A 47 12.48 4.47 1.14
C ASP A 47 11.49 3.40 0.72
N GLY A 48 10.30 3.42 1.32
CA GLY A 48 9.25 2.49 0.96
C GLY A 48 8.81 2.69 -0.48
N VAL A 49 8.57 1.58 -1.17
CA VAL A 49 8.12 1.57 -2.56
C VAL A 49 6.88 0.70 -2.67
N ILE A 50 5.87 1.20 -3.35
CA ILE A 50 4.67 0.42 -3.70
C ILE A 50 4.55 0.42 -5.22
N LYS A 51 4.54 -0.78 -5.80
CA LYS A 51 4.33 -0.97 -7.24
C LYS A 51 3.09 -1.82 -7.46
N ILE A 52 2.12 -1.25 -8.14
CA ILE A 52 0.86 -1.92 -8.46
C ILE A 52 0.81 -2.15 -9.96
N GLY A 53 0.63 -3.40 -10.37
CA GLY A 53 0.56 -3.78 -11.78
C GLY A 53 -0.74 -3.38 -12.44
N ASP A 54 -1.04 -4.00 -13.59
CA ASP A 54 -2.22 -3.68 -14.39
C ASP A 54 -3.41 -4.54 -13.99
N ASN A 55 -4.61 -4.03 -14.21
CA ASN A 55 -5.86 -4.76 -13.99
C ASN A 55 -5.97 -5.26 -12.54
N VAL A 56 -5.67 -4.39 -11.58
CA VAL A 56 -5.75 -4.69 -10.15
C VAL A 56 -7.01 -4.07 -9.58
N LEU A 57 -7.72 -4.82 -8.75
CA LEU A 57 -8.86 -4.31 -7.99
C LEU A 57 -8.48 -4.22 -6.51
N ILE A 58 -8.63 -3.03 -5.96
CA ILE A 58 -8.39 -2.77 -4.54
C ILE A 58 -9.74 -2.40 -3.90
N SER A 59 -10.18 -3.21 -2.95
CA SER A 59 -11.48 -3.07 -2.30
C SER A 59 -11.45 -2.08 -1.14
N PRO A 60 -12.61 -1.60 -0.64
CA PRO A 60 -12.64 -0.62 0.45
C PRO A 60 -11.95 -1.11 1.71
N GLY A 61 -11.24 -0.22 2.38
CA GLY A 61 -10.58 -0.52 3.64
C GLY A 61 -9.23 -1.21 3.52
N VAL A 62 -8.72 -1.41 2.31
CA VAL A 62 -7.40 -1.98 2.10
C VAL A 62 -6.34 -0.98 2.53
N ARG A 63 -5.35 -1.44 3.28
CA ARG A 63 -4.23 -0.62 3.71
C ARG A 63 -2.93 -1.27 3.26
N ILE A 64 -2.15 -0.53 2.48
CA ILE A 64 -0.85 -0.98 1.97
C ILE A 64 0.20 0.01 2.46
N ILE A 65 1.09 -0.47 3.33
CA ILE A 65 2.09 0.38 3.97
C ILE A 65 3.47 -0.24 3.75
N SER A 66 4.34 0.50 3.06
CA SER A 66 5.65 0.02 2.70
C SER A 66 6.76 0.84 3.34
N ALA A 67 7.73 0.14 3.94
CA ALA A 67 8.99 0.72 4.39
C ALA A 67 10.15 0.25 3.53
N LYS A 68 9.98 -0.77 2.72
CA LYS A 68 11.01 -1.30 1.82
C LYS A 68 10.47 -1.43 0.40
N GLU A 69 9.73 -2.48 0.11
CA GLU A 69 9.13 -2.67 -1.21
C GLU A 69 7.94 -3.61 -1.15
N ILE A 70 6.82 -3.17 -1.71
CA ILE A 70 5.65 -4.02 -1.93
C ILE A 70 5.34 -4.00 -3.43
N ILE A 71 5.29 -5.19 -4.02
CA ILE A 71 4.95 -5.35 -5.43
C ILE A 71 3.65 -6.15 -5.53
N ILE A 72 2.65 -5.54 -6.14
CA ILE A 72 1.39 -6.20 -6.47
C ILE A 72 1.38 -6.40 -7.98
N LYS A 73 1.41 -7.66 -8.41
CA LYS A 73 1.47 -7.99 -9.82
C LYS A 73 0.12 -7.73 -10.50
N SER A 74 0.10 -7.87 -11.82
CA SER A 74 -1.11 -7.66 -12.60
C SER A 74 -2.16 -8.73 -12.33
N ASN A 75 -3.42 -8.36 -12.53
CA ASN A 75 -4.58 -9.25 -12.40
C ASN A 75 -4.80 -9.77 -10.99
N VAL A 76 -4.52 -8.92 -9.99
CA VAL A 76 -4.72 -9.25 -8.58
C VAL A 76 -5.98 -8.56 -8.06
N MET A 77 -6.75 -9.26 -7.24
CA MET A 77 -7.88 -8.69 -6.52
C MET A 77 -7.57 -8.72 -5.02
N ILE A 78 -7.64 -7.57 -4.37
CA ILE A 78 -7.40 -7.44 -2.93
C ILE A 78 -8.74 -7.19 -2.26
N ALA A 79 -9.15 -8.11 -1.39
CA ALA A 79 -10.44 -8.05 -0.70
C ALA A 79 -10.48 -6.92 0.34
N SER A 80 -11.68 -6.58 0.78
CA SER A 80 -11.89 -5.51 1.77
C SER A 80 -11.16 -5.78 3.07
N ASN A 81 -10.65 -4.72 3.69
CA ASN A 81 -9.97 -4.75 4.98
C ASN A 81 -8.67 -5.54 5.01
N VAL A 82 -8.10 -5.89 3.86
CA VAL A 82 -6.77 -6.52 3.82
C VAL A 82 -5.71 -5.50 4.21
N TYR A 83 -4.81 -5.91 5.08
CA TYR A 83 -3.67 -5.11 5.51
C TYR A 83 -2.39 -5.74 4.98
N ILE A 84 -1.62 -4.97 4.22
CA ILE A 84 -0.34 -5.41 3.66
C ILE A 84 0.74 -4.46 4.16
N SER A 85 1.71 -5.00 4.88
CA SER A 85 2.84 -4.23 5.37
C SER A 85 4.11 -5.06 5.25
N ASP A 86 5.17 -4.44 4.74
CA ASP A 86 6.48 -5.10 4.59
C ASP A 86 7.40 -4.84 5.79
N SER A 87 6.88 -4.26 6.83
CA SER A 87 7.69 -3.91 8.00
C SER A 87 6.98 -4.25 9.30
N ASP A 88 7.74 -4.77 10.23
CA ASP A 88 7.38 -4.79 11.64
C ASP A 88 7.90 -3.47 12.23
N TRP A 89 7.02 -2.51 12.41
CA TRP A 89 7.38 -1.13 12.76
C TRP A 89 8.09 -0.99 14.10
N HIS A 90 8.01 -2.02 14.95
CA HIS A 90 8.67 -2.05 16.25
C HIS A 90 9.31 -3.41 16.46
N GLY A 91 10.45 -3.45 17.13
CA GLY A 91 11.05 -4.70 17.55
C GLY A 91 10.14 -5.45 18.54
N ILE A 92 10.24 -6.76 18.56
CA ILE A 92 9.35 -7.60 19.39
C ILE A 92 9.55 -7.32 20.89
N TYR A 93 10.79 -7.13 21.31
CA TYR A 93 11.12 -6.99 22.74
C TYR A 93 11.45 -5.56 23.17
N ASP A 94 11.70 -4.67 22.23
CA ASP A 94 12.04 -3.27 22.54
C ASP A 94 11.43 -2.37 21.46
N ARG A 95 10.21 -1.93 21.71
CA ARG A 95 9.46 -1.13 20.74
C ARG A 95 9.97 0.30 20.59
N VAL A 96 10.76 0.76 21.56
CA VAL A 96 11.23 2.15 21.56
C VAL A 96 12.56 2.29 20.84
N ASN A 97 13.50 1.38 21.11
CA ASN A 97 14.87 1.50 20.65
C ASN A 97 15.23 0.58 19.49
N THR A 98 14.46 -0.48 19.28
CA THR A 98 14.73 -1.45 18.23
C THR A 98 13.78 -1.24 17.06
N PRO A 99 14.27 -0.78 15.88
CA PRO A 99 13.42 -0.67 14.70
C PRO A 99 12.98 -2.07 14.24
N GLY A 100 11.78 -2.15 13.68
CA GLY A 100 11.28 -3.37 13.11
C GLY A 100 12.04 -3.78 11.85
N LEU A 101 11.96 -5.06 11.51
CA LEU A 101 12.54 -5.59 10.29
C LEU A 101 11.63 -5.30 9.10
N SER A 102 12.26 -5.01 7.96
CA SER A 102 11.54 -4.78 6.71
C SER A 102 11.97 -5.82 5.68
N GLN A 103 11.00 -6.36 4.96
CA GLN A 103 11.22 -7.35 3.91
C GLN A 103 10.38 -7.02 2.68
N ASN A 104 10.87 -7.36 1.50
CA ASN A 104 10.10 -7.19 0.27
C ASN A 104 8.89 -8.13 0.25
N ILE A 105 7.77 -7.63 -0.23
CA ILE A 105 6.55 -8.40 -0.41
C ILE A 105 6.16 -8.37 -1.89
N THR A 106 5.87 -9.53 -2.44
CA THR A 106 5.34 -9.66 -3.80
C THR A 106 4.07 -10.50 -3.77
N ILE A 107 3.04 -9.96 -4.35
CA ILE A 107 1.73 -10.62 -4.41
C ILE A 107 1.34 -10.84 -5.87
#